data_1b023cfdf99718a7a265ef66c1ee66d7
#
_entry.id   1b023cfdf99718a7a265ef66c1ee66d7
#
_cell.length_a   1.000
_cell.length_b   1.000
_cell.length_c   1.000
_cell.angle_alpha   90.00
_cell.angle_beta   90.00
_cell.angle_gamma   90.00
#
_symmetry.space_group_name_H-M   'P 1'
#
loop_
_entity.id
_entity.type
_entity.pdbx_description
1 polymer ?
#
loop_
_entity_poly.entity_id
_entity_poly.type
_entity_poly.pdbx_seq_one_letter_code
_entity_poly.pdbx_strand_id
1 'polypeptide(L)'
;CDLIAEAWDAGGLYQVGNFPSYKRWMEWNGKYRDCARRFLKGDPGMTGEMVQRIMGSPDLYAAAGRKPSASVNFITCHDGFTLRDLFSYNEKHNLENGEANNDGGNDNHSWNCGAEGETDDPKVLALRLRQCKNAMLLLLTSQGVPMIYMGDECGRSQRGNNNAYCHDDDWNHLGWNPDGDGRELLRFTKAMIAFRKANPSLRQPEFLTGRDQVGSGYPDISWHGVLPWKPDWTPWSRSLAFLLCGRHSVAAGGPPRFLYVALNMFHKPLPFILPVLPKGMRWSRFADTGLPAPDDISESGEGAPLADQKKYPVREWSGVILLGT
;
A
#
# COMPACT_ATOMS: atom_id res chain seq x y z
N CYS A 1 15.82 -6.93 21.08
CA CYS A 1 15.62 -7.79 19.92
C CYS A 1 14.12 -7.84 19.62
N ASP A 2 13.70 -7.47 18.43
CA ASP A 2 12.34 -7.61 17.97
C ASP A 2 12.11 -9.04 17.50
N LEU A 3 10.92 -9.57 17.75
CA LEU A 3 10.51 -10.91 17.35
C LEU A 3 9.31 -10.78 16.42
N ILE A 4 9.33 -11.48 15.30
CA ILE A 4 8.27 -11.48 14.30
C ILE A 4 7.81 -12.92 14.10
N ALA A 5 6.50 -13.15 14.16
CA ALA A 5 5.90 -14.44 13.91
C ALA A 5 5.19 -14.45 12.55
N GLU A 6 5.34 -15.55 11.84
CA GLU A 6 4.39 -16.00 10.84
C GLU A 6 3.31 -16.79 11.58
N ALA A 7 2.17 -16.12 11.85
CA ALA A 7 1.16 -16.62 12.78
C ALA A 7 0.15 -17.59 12.13
N TRP A 8 0.64 -18.49 11.26
CA TRP A 8 -0.12 -19.57 10.62
C TRP A 8 0.78 -20.75 10.29
N ASP A 9 0.19 -21.87 9.90
CA ASP A 9 0.91 -23.06 9.44
C ASP A 9 0.21 -23.76 8.26
N ALA A 10 0.88 -24.74 7.68
CA ALA A 10 0.38 -25.54 6.57
C ALA A 10 -0.80 -26.47 6.97
N GLY A 11 -1.02 -26.71 8.25
CA GLY A 11 -2.13 -27.50 8.80
C GLY A 11 -3.43 -26.73 8.92
N GLY A 12 -3.44 -25.44 8.56
CA GLY A 12 -4.63 -24.58 8.58
C GLY A 12 -4.81 -23.76 9.86
N LEU A 13 -3.86 -23.78 10.78
CA LEU A 13 -3.86 -22.88 11.94
C LEU A 13 -3.61 -21.45 11.46
N TYR A 14 -4.49 -20.51 11.82
CA TYR A 14 -4.38 -19.10 11.47
C TYR A 14 -4.65 -18.23 12.71
N GLN A 15 -3.58 -17.68 13.30
CA GLN A 15 -3.62 -16.97 14.57
C GLN A 15 -3.36 -15.45 14.45
N VAL A 16 -3.42 -14.87 13.25
CA VAL A 16 -3.20 -13.43 13.06
C VAL A 16 -4.16 -12.60 13.91
N GLY A 17 -3.60 -11.80 14.82
CA GLY A 17 -4.33 -11.04 15.84
C GLY A 17 -4.51 -11.78 17.16
N ASN A 18 -4.38 -13.12 17.18
CA ASN A 18 -4.57 -13.97 18.37
C ASN A 18 -3.29 -14.76 18.76
N PHE A 19 -2.19 -14.54 18.07
CA PHE A 19 -0.92 -15.19 18.39
C PHE A 19 -0.49 -14.84 19.83
N PRO A 20 -0.01 -15.81 20.63
CA PRO A 20 0.41 -15.59 22.02
C PRO A 20 1.67 -14.73 22.09
N SER A 21 1.49 -13.44 21.88
CA SER A 21 2.56 -12.47 21.64
C SER A 21 3.33 -12.06 22.90
N TYR A 22 2.75 -12.27 24.10
CA TYR A 22 3.29 -11.77 25.38
C TYR A 22 3.68 -10.27 25.31
N LYS A 23 3.00 -9.49 24.47
CA LYS A 23 3.27 -8.07 24.14
C LYS A 23 4.65 -7.79 23.53
N ARG A 24 5.35 -8.81 23.08
CA ARG A 24 6.72 -8.73 22.57
C ARG A 24 6.82 -9.05 21.08
N TRP A 25 5.97 -9.95 20.58
CA TRP A 25 6.01 -10.39 19.19
C TRP A 25 5.20 -9.46 18.30
N MET A 26 5.74 -9.17 17.15
CA MET A 26 5.01 -8.66 15.98
C MET A 26 4.53 -9.85 15.14
N GLU A 27 3.57 -9.65 14.28
CA GLU A 27 3.01 -10.68 13.41
C GLU A 27 3.00 -10.22 11.95
N TRP A 28 3.36 -11.10 11.05
CA TRP A 28 3.00 -10.91 9.66
C TRP A 28 1.49 -10.84 9.54
N ASN A 29 0.98 -9.72 8.98
CA ASN A 29 -0.44 -9.49 8.91
C ASN A 29 -1.02 -9.98 7.58
N GLY A 30 -1.37 -11.27 7.49
CA GLY A 30 -2.00 -11.86 6.31
C GLY A 30 -3.35 -11.21 5.97
N LYS A 31 -4.10 -10.69 6.97
CA LYS A 31 -5.34 -9.95 6.70
C LYS A 31 -5.08 -8.60 6.04
N TYR A 32 -3.95 -7.94 6.34
CA TYR A 32 -3.51 -6.77 5.59
C TYR A 32 -3.22 -7.14 4.13
N ARG A 33 -2.43 -8.19 3.91
CA ARG A 33 -2.09 -8.70 2.58
C ARG A 33 -3.33 -8.92 1.72
N ASP A 34 -4.26 -9.70 2.22
CA ASP A 34 -5.43 -10.13 1.44
C ASP A 34 -6.37 -8.94 1.16
N CYS A 35 -6.61 -8.10 2.18
CA CYS A 35 -7.41 -6.89 2.03
C CYS A 35 -6.78 -5.91 1.03
N ALA A 36 -5.47 -5.65 1.13
CA ALA A 36 -4.76 -4.74 0.25
C ALA A 36 -4.77 -5.22 -1.22
N ARG A 37 -4.51 -6.51 -1.46
CA ARG A 37 -4.57 -7.11 -2.81
C ARG A 37 -5.95 -6.97 -3.43
N ARG A 38 -7.00 -7.34 -2.68
CA ARG A 38 -8.39 -7.24 -3.12
C ARG A 38 -8.82 -5.80 -3.36
N PHE A 39 -8.43 -4.87 -2.50
CA PHE A 39 -8.70 -3.45 -2.68
C PHE A 39 -8.01 -2.91 -3.95
N LEU A 40 -6.72 -3.19 -4.15
CA LEU A 40 -5.95 -2.76 -5.31
C LEU A 40 -6.50 -3.33 -6.63
N LYS A 41 -7.01 -4.55 -6.61
CA LYS A 41 -7.70 -5.17 -7.74
C LYS A 41 -9.08 -4.54 -8.02
N GLY A 42 -9.63 -3.80 -7.05
CA GLY A 42 -10.95 -3.17 -7.14
C GLY A 42 -12.11 -4.11 -6.83
N ASP A 43 -11.90 -5.12 -5.98
CA ASP A 43 -12.98 -5.97 -5.48
C ASP A 43 -14.01 -5.14 -4.71
N PRO A 44 -15.29 -5.50 -4.76
CA PRO A 44 -16.33 -4.82 -4.00
C PRO A 44 -16.20 -5.03 -2.50
N GLY A 45 -16.68 -4.06 -1.70
CA GLY A 45 -16.79 -4.19 -0.25
C GLY A 45 -15.50 -4.02 0.54
N MET A 46 -14.37 -3.66 -0.10
CA MET A 46 -13.07 -3.63 0.57
C MET A 46 -12.77 -2.32 1.30
N THR A 47 -13.48 -1.22 1.03
CA THR A 47 -13.16 0.10 1.61
C THR A 47 -13.22 0.12 3.13
N GLY A 48 -14.23 -0.50 3.75
CA GLY A 48 -14.40 -0.54 5.20
C GLY A 48 -13.30 -1.32 5.91
N GLU A 49 -12.89 -2.47 5.35
CA GLU A 49 -11.80 -3.26 5.91
C GLU A 49 -10.45 -2.55 5.70
N MET A 50 -10.24 -1.93 4.53
CA MET A 50 -9.00 -1.23 4.23
C MET A 50 -8.72 -0.07 5.21
N VAL A 51 -9.75 0.58 5.73
CA VAL A 51 -9.63 1.57 6.82
C VAL A 51 -8.93 0.96 8.03
N GLN A 52 -9.35 -0.22 8.48
CA GLN A 52 -8.70 -0.90 9.61
C GLN A 52 -7.24 -1.22 9.30
N ARG A 53 -6.98 -1.69 8.09
CA ARG A 53 -5.60 -2.05 7.65
C ARG A 53 -4.69 -0.82 7.62
N ILE A 54 -5.17 0.31 7.07
CA ILE A 54 -4.42 1.58 7.03
C ILE A 54 -4.10 2.10 8.43
N MET A 55 -5.00 1.90 9.40
CA MET A 55 -4.77 2.31 10.79
C MET A 55 -3.85 1.37 11.60
N GLY A 56 -3.24 0.36 10.99
CA GLY A 56 -2.39 -0.61 11.69
C GLY A 56 -3.18 -1.74 12.35
N SER A 57 -4.39 -2.02 11.86
CA SER A 57 -5.27 -3.12 12.28
C SER A 57 -5.67 -3.07 13.77
N PRO A 58 -6.27 -1.97 14.25
CA PRO A 58 -6.71 -1.86 15.64
C PRO A 58 -7.75 -2.93 16.01
N ASP A 59 -8.56 -3.39 15.07
CA ASP A 59 -9.51 -4.50 15.22
C ASP A 59 -8.84 -5.83 15.64
N LEU A 60 -7.56 -6.01 15.27
CA LEU A 60 -6.79 -7.21 15.62
C LEU A 60 -5.98 -7.06 16.90
N TYR A 61 -5.45 -5.88 17.16
CA TYR A 61 -4.39 -5.71 18.15
C TYR A 61 -4.75 -4.81 19.34
N ALA A 62 -5.68 -3.86 19.18
CA ALA A 62 -5.95 -2.88 20.22
C ALA A 62 -6.57 -3.49 21.49
N ALA A 63 -7.50 -4.45 21.35
CA ALA A 63 -8.15 -5.10 22.49
C ALA A 63 -7.16 -5.86 23.39
N ALA A 64 -6.06 -6.37 22.83
CA ALA A 64 -4.98 -7.02 23.55
C ALA A 64 -3.95 -6.03 24.11
N GLY A 65 -4.19 -4.72 24.03
CA GLY A 65 -3.26 -3.66 24.46
C GLY A 65 -1.97 -3.60 23.64
N ARG A 66 -1.99 -4.13 22.42
CA ARG A 66 -0.87 -4.08 21.47
C ARG A 66 -0.93 -2.78 20.67
N LYS A 67 0.15 -2.41 20.06
CA LYS A 67 0.35 -1.17 19.32
C LYS A 67 0.27 -1.40 17.79
N PRO A 68 0.17 -0.33 16.95
CA PRO A 68 0.23 -0.48 15.50
C PRO A 68 1.46 -1.25 15.01
N SER A 69 2.59 -1.13 15.70
CA SER A 69 3.82 -1.88 15.39
C SER A 69 3.70 -3.39 15.55
N ALA A 70 2.64 -3.91 16.18
CA ALA A 70 2.37 -5.35 16.18
C ALA A 70 2.06 -5.90 14.79
N SER A 71 1.56 -5.05 13.89
CA SER A 71 1.23 -5.39 12.52
C SER A 71 2.46 -5.22 11.61
N VAL A 72 3.03 -6.30 11.12
CA VAL A 72 3.96 -6.28 10.00
C VAL A 72 3.15 -6.39 8.71
N ASN A 73 2.98 -5.27 8.04
CA ASN A 73 2.18 -5.15 6.82
C ASN A 73 2.99 -5.57 5.60
N PHE A 74 2.41 -6.32 4.71
CA PHE A 74 3.05 -6.72 3.45
C PHE A 74 2.02 -6.92 2.34
N ILE A 75 2.46 -6.81 1.10
CA ILE A 75 1.65 -7.14 -0.08
C ILE A 75 2.02 -8.54 -0.57
N THR A 76 3.30 -8.87 -0.54
CA THR A 76 3.91 -10.09 -1.05
C THR A 76 4.97 -10.59 -0.07
N CYS A 77 5.24 -11.87 -0.09
CA CYS A 77 6.28 -12.52 0.70
C CYS A 77 6.84 -13.72 -0.07
N HIS A 78 7.68 -14.55 0.57
CA HIS A 78 8.27 -15.74 -0.04
C HIS A 78 7.22 -16.77 -0.48
N ASP A 79 6.09 -16.84 0.22
CA ASP A 79 4.96 -17.67 -0.15
C ASP A 79 3.96 -16.86 -0.99
N GLY A 80 3.92 -17.14 -2.28
CA GLY A 80 3.04 -16.47 -3.22
C GLY A 80 3.77 -15.76 -4.35
N PHE A 81 3.05 -14.98 -5.11
CA PHE A 81 3.61 -14.18 -6.20
C PHE A 81 4.52 -13.06 -5.70
N THR A 82 5.54 -12.72 -6.50
CA THR A 82 6.23 -11.43 -6.40
C THR A 82 5.26 -10.29 -6.71
N LEU A 83 5.62 -9.05 -6.41
CA LEU A 83 4.75 -7.91 -6.69
C LEU A 83 4.45 -7.73 -8.18
N ARG A 84 5.43 -7.97 -9.05
CA ARG A 84 5.23 -7.95 -10.50
C ARG A 84 4.28 -9.06 -10.93
N ASP A 85 4.47 -10.27 -10.43
CA ASP A 85 3.66 -11.42 -10.82
C ASP A 85 2.23 -11.31 -10.28
N LEU A 86 2.03 -10.68 -9.12
CA LEU A 86 0.71 -10.38 -8.55
C LEU A 86 -0.17 -9.57 -9.52
N PHE A 87 0.45 -8.71 -10.35
CA PHE A 87 -0.25 -7.91 -11.37
C PHE A 87 -0.01 -8.40 -12.80
N SER A 88 0.52 -9.61 -12.95
CA SER A 88 0.78 -10.23 -14.25
C SER A 88 0.09 -11.56 -14.46
N TYR A 89 -0.30 -12.24 -13.38
CA TYR A 89 -0.89 -13.58 -13.43
C TYR A 89 -2.16 -13.67 -12.60
N ASN A 90 -3.20 -14.29 -13.16
CA ASN A 90 -4.39 -14.68 -12.41
C ASN A 90 -4.19 -16.05 -11.76
N GLU A 91 -3.44 -16.94 -12.42
CA GLU A 91 -3.23 -18.31 -12.00
C GLU A 91 -1.74 -18.60 -11.74
N LYS A 92 -1.45 -19.55 -10.88
CA LYS A 92 -0.08 -19.99 -10.59
C LYS A 92 0.47 -20.86 -11.71
N HIS A 93 1.77 -20.75 -11.94
CA HIS A 93 2.51 -21.48 -12.96
C HIS A 93 3.66 -22.28 -12.33
N ASN A 94 3.32 -23.30 -11.52
CA ASN A 94 4.28 -24.10 -10.72
C ASN A 94 4.63 -25.46 -11.35
N LEU A 95 4.37 -25.68 -12.64
CA LEU A 95 4.62 -26.97 -13.28
C LEU A 95 6.08 -27.42 -13.17
N GLU A 96 7.02 -26.47 -13.21
CA GLU A 96 8.46 -26.73 -13.10
C GLU A 96 8.87 -27.25 -11.71
N ASN A 97 8.02 -27.08 -10.68
CA ASN A 97 8.26 -27.61 -9.34
C ASN A 97 8.11 -29.15 -9.26
N GLY A 98 7.57 -29.79 -10.30
CA GLY A 98 7.40 -31.25 -10.33
C GLY A 98 6.17 -31.78 -9.58
N GLU A 99 5.34 -30.91 -9.00
CA GLU A 99 4.14 -31.23 -8.22
C GLU A 99 2.84 -31.14 -9.05
N ALA A 100 2.93 -31.17 -10.38
CA ALA A 100 1.79 -31.04 -11.30
C ALA A 100 0.94 -29.78 -11.05
N ASN A 101 1.55 -28.68 -10.64
CA ASN A 101 0.90 -27.40 -10.28
C ASN A 101 -0.06 -27.50 -9.06
N ASN A 102 0.10 -28.51 -8.19
CA ASN A 102 -0.73 -28.67 -6.99
C ASN A 102 -0.21 -27.89 -5.79
N ASP A 103 1.09 -27.60 -5.75
CA ASP A 103 1.80 -26.87 -4.70
C ASP A 103 1.52 -25.36 -4.77
N GLY A 104 1.81 -24.66 -3.68
CA GLY A 104 1.53 -23.21 -3.56
C GLY A 104 0.03 -22.87 -3.44
N GLY A 105 -0.27 -21.63 -3.10
CA GLY A 105 -1.65 -21.17 -2.92
C GLY A 105 -2.42 -21.03 -4.24
N ASN A 106 -3.70 -21.42 -4.26
CA ASN A 106 -4.57 -21.24 -5.42
C ASN A 106 -5.23 -19.85 -5.44
N ASP A 107 -5.53 -19.29 -4.28
CA ASP A 107 -6.15 -17.97 -4.16
C ASP A 107 -5.11 -16.91 -3.82
N ASN A 108 -4.59 -16.25 -4.84
CA ASN A 108 -3.55 -15.22 -4.71
C ASN A 108 -4.12 -13.81 -4.60
N HIS A 109 -5.43 -13.62 -4.81
CA HIS A 109 -6.05 -12.30 -4.98
C HIS A 109 -5.33 -11.42 -6.00
N SER A 110 -4.75 -12.06 -7.03
CA SER A 110 -3.98 -11.42 -8.08
C SER A 110 -4.86 -10.89 -9.21
N TRP A 111 -4.27 -10.13 -10.11
CA TRP A 111 -4.92 -9.60 -11.31
C TRP A 111 -3.90 -9.42 -12.43
N ASN A 112 -4.11 -10.09 -13.55
CA ASN A 112 -3.20 -10.02 -14.71
C ASN A 112 -3.25 -8.69 -15.50
N CYS A 113 -4.09 -7.74 -15.07
CA CYS A 113 -4.27 -6.43 -15.73
C CYS A 113 -4.70 -6.49 -17.20
N GLY A 114 -5.25 -7.62 -17.65
CA GLY A 114 -5.80 -7.79 -19.00
C GLY A 114 -5.04 -8.77 -19.92
N ALA A 115 -3.89 -9.27 -19.50
CA ALA A 115 -3.14 -10.31 -20.20
C ALA A 115 -2.48 -11.27 -19.22
N GLU A 116 -2.62 -12.57 -19.41
CA GLU A 116 -1.99 -13.57 -18.54
C GLU A 116 -0.51 -13.70 -18.89
N GLY A 117 0.37 -13.52 -17.91
CA GLY A 117 1.81 -13.65 -18.08
C GLY A 117 2.45 -12.51 -18.85
N GLU A 118 3.53 -12.82 -19.59
CA GLU A 118 4.27 -11.81 -20.33
C GLU A 118 3.46 -11.25 -21.50
N THR A 119 3.66 -9.98 -21.81
CA THR A 119 2.95 -9.27 -22.88
C THR A 119 3.78 -8.09 -23.37
N ASP A 120 3.58 -7.73 -24.64
CA ASP A 120 4.15 -6.51 -25.26
C ASP A 120 3.11 -5.38 -25.37
N ASP A 121 1.90 -5.56 -24.84
CA ASP A 121 0.89 -4.50 -24.86
C ASP A 121 1.28 -3.36 -23.91
N PRO A 122 1.61 -2.16 -24.43
CA PRO A 122 2.10 -1.06 -23.61
C PRO A 122 1.06 -0.54 -22.63
N LYS A 123 -0.24 -0.76 -22.87
CA LYS A 123 -1.32 -0.36 -21.95
C LYS A 123 -1.37 -1.30 -20.74
N VAL A 124 -1.21 -2.60 -20.98
CA VAL A 124 -1.16 -3.60 -19.92
C VAL A 124 0.10 -3.40 -19.06
N LEU A 125 1.27 -3.21 -19.70
CA LEU A 125 2.54 -2.96 -19.00
C LEU A 125 2.46 -1.70 -18.15
N ALA A 126 1.95 -0.58 -18.68
CA ALA A 126 1.78 0.66 -17.93
C ALA A 126 0.82 0.50 -16.75
N LEU A 127 -0.25 -0.30 -16.89
CA LEU A 127 -1.19 -0.58 -15.79
C LEU A 127 -0.54 -1.45 -14.71
N ARG A 128 0.24 -2.47 -15.08
CA ARG A 128 0.99 -3.33 -14.15
C ARG A 128 1.98 -2.52 -13.31
N LEU A 129 2.78 -1.68 -13.94
CA LEU A 129 3.72 -0.80 -13.25
C LEU A 129 2.99 0.17 -12.31
N ARG A 130 1.86 0.74 -12.74
CA ARG A 130 1.01 1.60 -11.91
C ARG A 130 0.49 0.86 -10.69
N GLN A 131 0.04 -0.37 -10.84
CA GLN A 131 -0.43 -1.19 -9.72
C GLN A 131 0.69 -1.55 -8.74
N CYS A 132 1.90 -1.83 -9.21
CA CYS A 132 3.07 -2.00 -8.36
C CYS A 132 3.36 -0.73 -7.54
N LYS A 133 3.30 0.45 -8.18
CA LYS A 133 3.44 1.75 -7.48
C LYS A 133 2.30 1.98 -6.48
N ASN A 134 1.05 1.65 -6.82
CA ASN A 134 -0.09 1.74 -5.91
C ASN A 134 0.11 0.87 -4.67
N ALA A 135 0.63 -0.34 -4.84
CA ALA A 135 0.92 -1.25 -3.74
C ALA A 135 2.00 -0.68 -2.80
N MET A 136 3.09 -0.13 -3.34
CA MET A 136 4.14 0.53 -2.56
C MET A 136 3.61 1.79 -1.87
N LEU A 137 2.77 2.60 -2.54
CA LEU A 137 2.15 3.78 -1.97
C LEU A 137 1.25 3.39 -0.78
N LEU A 138 0.36 2.41 -0.96
CA LEU A 138 -0.56 1.94 0.09
C LEU A 138 0.23 1.37 1.29
N LEU A 139 1.19 0.50 1.03
CA LEU A 139 2.02 -0.13 2.07
C LEU A 139 2.76 0.92 2.91
N LEU A 140 3.41 1.88 2.24
CA LEU A 140 4.28 2.86 2.89
C LEU A 140 3.50 4.05 3.50
N THR A 141 2.21 4.20 3.21
CA THR A 141 1.33 5.19 3.88
C THR A 141 0.48 4.59 4.99
N SER A 142 0.44 3.28 5.15
CA SER A 142 -0.29 2.61 6.25
C SER A 142 0.50 2.65 7.57
N GLN A 143 -0.21 2.73 8.71
CA GLN A 143 0.37 2.55 10.04
C GLN A 143 0.84 1.09 10.21
N GLY A 144 1.78 0.86 11.12
CA GLY A 144 2.41 -0.45 11.32
C GLY A 144 3.81 -0.51 10.73
N VAL A 145 4.37 -1.71 10.64
CA VAL A 145 5.72 -1.97 10.11
C VAL A 145 5.61 -2.48 8.68
N PRO A 146 6.07 -1.73 7.67
CA PRO A 146 6.04 -2.21 6.30
C PRO A 146 7.14 -3.25 6.06
N MET A 147 6.78 -4.35 5.42
CA MET A 147 7.69 -5.38 4.93
C MET A 147 7.61 -5.43 3.40
N ILE A 148 8.75 -5.41 2.74
CA ILE A 148 8.90 -5.53 1.28
C ILE A 148 9.61 -6.85 1.00
N TYR A 149 9.06 -7.66 0.11
CA TYR A 149 9.71 -8.87 -0.36
C TYR A 149 10.86 -8.49 -1.30
N MET A 150 12.02 -9.11 -1.10
CA MET A 150 13.24 -8.80 -1.85
C MET A 150 13.03 -8.88 -3.36
N GLY A 151 13.32 -7.78 -4.04
CA GLY A 151 13.15 -7.65 -5.50
C GLY A 151 11.83 -7.02 -5.93
N ASP A 152 10.83 -6.90 -5.06
CA ASP A 152 9.58 -6.22 -5.38
C ASP A 152 9.80 -4.74 -5.71
N GLU A 153 10.77 -4.11 -5.05
CA GLU A 153 11.16 -2.72 -5.28
C GLU A 153 11.72 -2.45 -6.68
N CYS A 154 12.12 -3.49 -7.39
CA CYS A 154 12.65 -3.40 -8.77
C CYS A 154 11.91 -4.28 -9.77
N GLY A 155 10.74 -4.79 -9.40
CA GLY A 155 9.88 -5.53 -10.32
C GLY A 155 10.40 -6.91 -10.70
N ARG A 156 11.05 -7.63 -9.75
CA ARG A 156 11.44 -9.02 -9.93
C ARG A 156 10.23 -9.88 -10.25
N SER A 157 10.37 -10.80 -11.22
CA SER A 157 9.37 -11.81 -11.57
C SER A 157 9.90 -13.21 -11.28
N GLN A 158 9.00 -14.09 -10.84
CA GLN A 158 9.20 -15.54 -10.77
C GLN A 158 8.39 -16.26 -11.85
N ARG A 159 8.04 -15.53 -12.94
CA ARG A 159 7.31 -16.06 -14.12
C ARG A 159 5.98 -16.74 -13.75
N GLY A 160 5.30 -16.22 -12.71
CA GLY A 160 4.06 -16.78 -12.22
C GLY A 160 4.22 -18.03 -11.34
N ASN A 161 5.44 -18.43 -11.01
CA ASN A 161 5.66 -19.44 -9.98
C ASN A 161 5.48 -18.80 -8.61
N ASN A 162 4.50 -19.26 -7.84
CA ASN A 162 4.19 -18.72 -6.52
C ASN A 162 4.71 -19.58 -5.36
N ASN A 163 5.60 -20.53 -5.64
CA ASN A 163 6.21 -21.44 -4.67
C ASN A 163 7.61 -21.89 -5.12
N ALA A 164 8.48 -20.93 -5.38
CA ALA A 164 9.78 -21.15 -6.05
C ALA A 164 10.89 -21.71 -5.14
N TYR A 165 10.56 -22.31 -4.00
CA TYR A 165 11.50 -22.76 -2.97
C TYR A 165 12.53 -23.78 -3.44
N CYS A 166 12.20 -24.59 -4.45
CA CYS A 166 13.05 -25.69 -4.95
C CYS A 166 13.93 -25.29 -6.15
N HIS A 167 13.90 -24.01 -6.56
CA HIS A 167 14.63 -23.52 -7.73
C HIS A 167 15.87 -22.72 -7.36
N ASP A 168 17.01 -23.13 -7.88
CA ASP A 168 18.28 -22.40 -7.88
C ASP A 168 18.64 -22.00 -9.31
N ASP A 169 17.75 -21.26 -9.97
CA ASP A 169 17.82 -20.87 -11.37
C ASP A 169 17.94 -19.36 -11.51
N ASP A 170 18.51 -18.89 -12.63
CA ASP A 170 18.73 -17.48 -12.89
C ASP A 170 17.44 -16.64 -12.81
N TRP A 171 16.29 -17.20 -13.21
CA TRP A 171 15.00 -16.49 -13.12
C TRP A 171 14.51 -16.30 -11.68
N ASN A 172 14.99 -17.11 -10.73
CA ASN A 172 14.68 -16.98 -9.30
C ASN A 172 15.69 -16.08 -8.56
N HIS A 173 16.81 -15.76 -9.19
CA HIS A 173 17.81 -14.86 -8.63
C HIS A 173 17.41 -13.38 -8.78
N LEU A 174 17.93 -12.53 -7.89
CA LEU A 174 17.74 -11.09 -7.98
C LEU A 174 18.73 -10.48 -8.98
N GLY A 175 18.20 -9.83 -10.01
CA GLY A 175 19.00 -8.97 -10.89
C GLY A 175 19.32 -7.63 -10.22
N TRP A 176 20.62 -7.38 -9.94
CA TRP A 176 21.04 -6.16 -9.24
C TRP A 176 21.02 -4.87 -10.09
N ASN A 177 20.88 -5.00 -11.40
CA ASN A 177 20.85 -3.88 -12.33
C ASN A 177 19.49 -3.82 -13.06
N PRO A 178 18.42 -3.35 -12.40
CA PRO A 178 17.12 -3.23 -13.05
C PRO A 178 17.18 -2.21 -14.20
N ASP A 179 16.41 -2.47 -15.24
CA ASP A 179 16.22 -1.58 -16.39
C ASP A 179 14.76 -1.13 -16.51
N GLY A 180 14.47 -0.23 -17.44
CA GLY A 180 13.10 0.19 -17.77
C GLY A 180 12.21 0.38 -16.55
N ASP A 181 11.12 -0.37 -16.52
CA ASP A 181 10.09 -0.34 -15.47
C ASP A 181 10.64 -0.69 -14.08
N GLY A 182 11.61 -1.60 -14.01
CA GLY A 182 12.24 -1.97 -12.73
C GLY A 182 13.01 -0.81 -12.10
N ARG A 183 13.72 -0.01 -12.92
CA ARG A 183 14.43 1.19 -12.48
C ARG A 183 13.47 2.30 -12.03
N GLU A 184 12.37 2.44 -12.76
CA GLU A 184 11.31 3.39 -12.42
C GLU A 184 10.64 3.03 -11.08
N LEU A 185 10.31 1.76 -10.88
CA LEU A 185 9.72 1.28 -9.63
C LEU A 185 10.70 1.42 -8.44
N LEU A 186 11.99 1.14 -8.65
CA LEU A 186 13.02 1.33 -7.62
C LEU A 186 13.14 2.79 -7.20
N ARG A 187 13.13 3.73 -8.16
CA ARG A 187 13.13 5.17 -7.91
C ARG A 187 11.91 5.57 -7.07
N PHE A 188 10.72 5.13 -7.49
CA PHE A 188 9.46 5.39 -6.78
C PHE A 188 9.50 4.86 -5.35
N THR A 189 9.92 3.61 -5.17
CA THR A 189 10.00 2.94 -3.85
C THR A 189 10.97 3.66 -2.92
N LYS A 190 12.16 4.05 -3.42
CA LYS A 190 13.14 4.84 -2.63
C LYS A 190 12.55 6.17 -2.16
N ALA A 191 11.87 6.90 -3.03
CA ALA A 191 11.22 8.17 -2.69
C ALA A 191 10.10 7.96 -1.64
N MET A 192 9.29 6.91 -1.77
CA MET A 192 8.26 6.57 -0.79
C MET A 192 8.82 6.19 0.57
N ILE A 193 9.94 5.45 0.63
CA ILE A 193 10.64 5.13 1.88
C ILE A 193 11.17 6.40 2.54
N ALA A 194 11.82 7.28 1.77
CA ALA A 194 12.30 8.58 2.27
C ALA A 194 11.15 9.44 2.80
N PHE A 195 10.04 9.49 2.06
CA PHE A 195 8.81 10.17 2.45
C PHE A 195 8.25 9.66 3.78
N ARG A 196 8.12 8.34 3.94
CA ARG A 196 7.66 7.73 5.19
C ARG A 196 8.58 8.10 6.36
N LYS A 197 9.90 8.07 6.15
CA LYS A 197 10.89 8.45 7.17
C LYS A 197 10.75 9.92 7.58
N ALA A 198 10.48 10.81 6.63
CA ALA A 198 10.35 12.26 6.86
C ALA A 198 9.00 12.67 7.48
N ASN A 199 7.98 11.79 7.45
CA ASN A 199 6.63 12.11 7.93
C ASN A 199 6.24 11.23 9.12
N PRO A 200 6.44 11.67 10.37
CA PRO A 200 6.13 10.90 11.58
C PRO A 200 4.65 10.52 11.71
N SER A 201 3.73 11.28 11.10
CA SER A 201 2.29 10.95 11.08
C SER A 201 1.98 9.59 10.44
N LEU A 202 2.90 9.05 9.62
CA LEU A 202 2.80 7.71 9.02
C LEU A 202 3.34 6.59 9.94
N ARG A 203 3.92 6.93 11.09
CA ARG A 203 4.60 6.00 12.00
C ARG A 203 4.25 6.27 13.45
N GLN A 204 2.94 6.41 13.74
CA GLN A 204 2.48 6.72 15.09
C GLN A 204 2.71 5.53 16.03
N PRO A 205 3.19 5.75 17.26
CA PRO A 205 3.36 4.69 18.25
C PRO A 205 2.02 4.18 18.79
N GLU A 206 0.97 5.00 18.72
CA GLU A 206 -0.39 4.68 19.17
C GLU A 206 -1.34 4.63 17.97
N PHE A 207 -2.46 3.93 18.13
CA PHE A 207 -3.50 3.92 17.11
C PHE A 207 -4.10 5.31 16.93
N LEU A 208 -4.34 5.68 15.68
CA LEU A 208 -5.08 6.88 15.32
C LEU A 208 -6.53 6.75 15.81
N THR A 209 -7.07 7.83 16.31
CA THR A 209 -8.36 7.83 17.03
C THR A 209 -9.52 8.46 16.28
N GLY A 210 -9.22 9.20 15.19
CA GLY A 210 -10.19 10.01 14.47
C GLY A 210 -10.65 11.23 15.26
N ARG A 211 -9.88 11.68 16.27
CA ARG A 211 -10.20 12.81 17.15
C ARG A 211 -9.15 13.91 17.09
N ASP A 212 -9.58 15.13 17.32
CA ASP A 212 -8.66 16.25 17.55
C ASP A 212 -8.27 16.32 19.04
N GLN A 213 -7.10 15.77 19.35
CA GLN A 213 -6.57 15.73 20.72
C GLN A 213 -5.69 16.95 21.08
N VAL A 214 -5.36 17.78 20.07
CA VAL A 214 -4.40 18.90 20.24
C VAL A 214 -5.00 20.29 19.92
N GLY A 215 -6.31 20.35 19.68
CA GLY A 215 -7.00 21.61 19.37
C GLY A 215 -6.58 22.22 18.03
N SER A 216 -6.25 21.39 17.06
CA SER A 216 -5.79 21.81 15.73
C SER A 216 -6.91 22.22 14.79
N GLY A 217 -8.16 21.87 15.13
CA GLY A 217 -9.33 21.95 14.24
C GLY A 217 -9.47 20.77 13.29
N TYR A 218 -8.55 19.79 13.34
CA TYR A 218 -8.54 18.58 12.51
C TYR A 218 -8.23 17.35 13.37
N PRO A 219 -8.92 16.22 13.15
CA PRO A 219 -8.57 14.96 13.81
C PRO A 219 -7.20 14.46 13.35
N ASP A 220 -6.61 13.55 14.14
CA ASP A 220 -5.35 12.88 13.80
C ASP A 220 -5.42 12.17 12.44
N ILE A 221 -6.56 11.51 12.16
CA ILE A 221 -6.94 10.97 10.85
C ILE A 221 -8.41 11.29 10.56
N SER A 222 -8.73 11.58 9.30
CA SER A 222 -10.10 11.66 8.82
C SER A 222 -10.28 10.94 7.50
N TRP A 223 -11.49 10.43 7.26
CA TRP A 223 -11.85 9.64 6.09
C TRP A 223 -12.70 10.45 5.14
N HIS A 224 -12.44 10.26 3.85
CA HIS A 224 -13.09 10.99 2.77
C HIS A 224 -13.43 10.03 1.63
N GLY A 225 -14.45 10.39 0.86
CA GLY A 225 -14.71 9.85 -0.46
C GLY A 225 -14.26 10.84 -1.52
N VAL A 226 -14.95 10.87 -2.66
CA VAL A 226 -14.78 11.92 -3.69
C VAL A 226 -15.09 13.31 -3.10
N LEU A 227 -15.99 13.37 -2.13
CA LEU A 227 -16.28 14.59 -1.35
C LEU A 227 -15.56 14.53 0.01
N PRO A 228 -14.98 15.65 0.48
CA PRO A 228 -14.31 15.70 1.77
C PRO A 228 -15.31 15.44 2.92
N TRP A 229 -14.85 14.71 3.94
CA TRP A 229 -15.63 14.35 5.14
C TRP A 229 -16.87 13.48 4.86
N LYS A 230 -16.97 12.92 3.63
CA LYS A 230 -18.06 12.05 3.20
C LYS A 230 -17.48 10.76 2.58
N PRO A 231 -16.94 9.86 3.40
CA PRO A 231 -16.48 8.56 2.91
C PRO A 231 -17.66 7.75 2.38
N ASP A 232 -17.41 6.98 1.32
CA ASP A 232 -18.41 6.08 0.76
C ASP A 232 -18.13 4.64 1.26
N TRP A 233 -18.96 4.20 2.20
CA TRP A 233 -18.89 2.86 2.79
C TRP A 233 -19.78 1.83 2.09
N THR A 234 -20.36 2.18 0.96
CA THR A 234 -21.14 1.21 0.19
C THR A 234 -20.27 0.08 -0.34
N PRO A 235 -20.83 -1.13 -0.50
CA PRO A 235 -20.09 -2.26 -1.09
C PRO A 235 -19.59 -2.00 -2.51
N TRP A 236 -20.14 -1.01 -3.17
CA TRP A 236 -19.80 -0.65 -4.55
C TRP A 236 -18.66 0.35 -4.66
N SER A 237 -18.30 1.01 -3.54
CA SER A 237 -17.17 1.93 -3.50
C SER A 237 -15.86 1.21 -3.78
N ARG A 238 -15.04 1.83 -4.65
CA ARG A 238 -13.68 1.39 -4.99
C ARG A 238 -12.69 2.54 -4.84
N SER A 239 -13.08 3.54 -4.08
CA SER A 239 -12.24 4.70 -3.81
C SER A 239 -12.26 5.03 -2.33
N LEU A 240 -11.13 5.45 -1.83
CA LEU A 240 -10.95 5.82 -0.43
C LEU A 240 -9.94 6.96 -0.36
N ALA A 241 -10.21 7.97 0.47
CA ALA A 241 -9.19 8.93 0.80
C ALA A 241 -9.13 9.15 2.32
N PHE A 242 -7.96 9.54 2.79
CA PHE A 242 -7.74 9.91 4.18
C PHE A 242 -6.82 11.12 4.30
N LEU A 243 -7.00 11.87 5.37
CA LEU A 243 -6.18 13.01 5.72
C LEU A 243 -5.54 12.78 7.09
N LEU A 244 -4.23 12.86 7.15
CA LEU A 244 -3.46 12.88 8.40
C LEU A 244 -3.10 14.32 8.75
N CYS A 245 -3.39 14.73 9.97
CA CYS A 245 -2.99 16.02 10.50
C CYS A 245 -1.66 15.88 11.25
N GLY A 246 -0.58 16.37 10.67
CA GLY A 246 0.78 16.26 11.25
C GLY A 246 0.97 16.97 12.58
N ARG A 247 0.04 17.84 12.99
CA ARG A 247 0.08 18.48 14.33
C ARG A 247 -0.04 17.48 15.48
N HIS A 248 -0.66 16.32 15.25
CA HIS A 248 -0.75 15.22 16.22
C HIS A 248 0.56 14.42 16.34
N SER A 249 1.55 14.67 15.48
CA SER A 249 2.85 13.99 15.49
C SER A 249 4.02 14.90 15.84
N VAL A 250 3.76 16.08 16.38
CA VAL A 250 4.76 17.14 16.67
C VAL A 250 5.80 16.69 17.72
N ALA A 251 5.48 15.73 18.59
CA ALA A 251 6.48 15.16 19.51
C ALA A 251 7.72 14.57 18.81
N ALA A 252 7.67 14.41 17.47
CA ALA A 252 8.76 13.91 16.65
C ALA A 252 9.53 15.01 15.88
N GLY A 253 9.27 16.30 16.14
CA GLY A 253 10.06 17.40 15.61
C GLY A 253 9.87 17.74 14.11
N GLY A 254 8.83 17.17 13.47
CA GLY A 254 8.53 17.49 12.07
C GLY A 254 7.61 18.71 11.90
N PRO A 255 7.63 19.38 10.73
CA PRO A 255 6.69 20.44 10.44
C PRO A 255 5.24 19.92 10.44
N PRO A 256 4.26 20.72 10.88
CA PRO A 256 2.85 20.32 10.91
C PRO A 256 2.26 20.26 9.50
N ARG A 257 2.59 19.23 8.75
CA ARG A 257 2.08 18.97 7.39
C ARG A 257 0.75 18.23 7.44
N PHE A 258 -0.13 18.53 6.49
CA PHE A 258 -1.27 17.68 6.20
C PHE A 258 -0.90 16.72 5.08
N LEU A 259 -1.18 15.44 5.27
CA LEU A 259 -0.97 14.42 4.26
C LEU A 259 -2.33 13.91 3.80
N TYR A 260 -2.71 14.23 2.57
CA TYR A 260 -3.93 13.71 1.96
C TYR A 260 -3.55 12.60 0.98
N VAL A 261 -4.08 11.40 1.24
CA VAL A 261 -3.89 10.24 0.36
C VAL A 261 -5.24 9.88 -0.24
N ALA A 262 -5.30 9.83 -1.56
CA ALA A 262 -6.50 9.41 -2.29
C ALA A 262 -6.18 8.20 -3.18
N LEU A 263 -7.00 7.16 -3.07
CA LEU A 263 -6.88 5.90 -3.80
C LEU A 263 -8.13 5.71 -4.65
N ASN A 264 -7.97 5.62 -5.94
CA ASN A 264 -9.04 5.37 -6.89
C ASN A 264 -8.79 4.02 -7.61
N MET A 265 -9.40 2.96 -7.11
CA MET A 265 -9.35 1.61 -7.73
C MET A 265 -10.58 1.36 -8.60
N PHE A 266 -11.25 2.41 -9.05
CA PHE A 266 -12.34 2.37 -10.02
C PHE A 266 -11.79 2.52 -11.45
N HIS A 267 -12.49 1.99 -12.42
CA HIS A 267 -12.10 1.98 -13.84
C HIS A 267 -12.29 3.32 -14.58
N LYS A 268 -12.61 4.39 -13.87
CA LYS A 268 -12.77 5.76 -14.40
C LYS A 268 -12.06 6.76 -13.50
N PRO A 269 -11.58 7.88 -14.04
CA PRO A 269 -11.05 8.95 -13.21
C PRO A 269 -12.13 9.55 -12.32
N LEU A 270 -11.77 9.93 -11.10
CA LEU A 270 -12.67 10.54 -10.12
C LEU A 270 -12.14 11.91 -9.68
N PRO A 271 -12.99 12.97 -9.67
CA PRO A 271 -12.59 14.31 -9.26
C PRO A 271 -12.73 14.47 -7.75
N PHE A 272 -11.67 14.16 -7.01
CA PHE A 272 -11.67 14.36 -5.56
C PHE A 272 -11.71 15.85 -5.20
N ILE A 273 -12.71 16.25 -4.44
CA ILE A 273 -12.76 17.58 -3.83
C ILE A 273 -11.86 17.56 -2.60
N LEU A 274 -10.97 18.53 -2.50
CA LEU A 274 -9.96 18.57 -1.45
C LEU A 274 -10.51 19.19 -0.16
N PRO A 275 -10.12 18.68 1.01
CA PRO A 275 -10.39 19.33 2.29
C PRO A 275 -9.81 20.76 2.30
N VAL A 276 -10.50 21.67 2.96
CA VAL A 276 -9.98 23.02 3.16
C VAL A 276 -8.80 22.95 4.14
N LEU A 277 -7.69 23.58 3.81
CA LEU A 277 -6.54 23.70 4.70
C LEU A 277 -6.67 24.94 5.62
N PRO A 278 -5.92 25.00 6.72
CA PRO A 278 -5.78 26.22 7.50
C PRO A 278 -5.30 27.39 6.65
N LYS A 279 -5.67 28.62 7.07
CA LYS A 279 -5.30 29.86 6.37
C LYS A 279 -3.77 29.93 6.16
N GLY A 280 -3.37 30.21 4.93
CA GLY A 280 -1.97 30.36 4.54
C GLY A 280 -1.34 29.08 4.00
N MET A 281 -1.95 27.91 4.20
CA MET A 281 -1.47 26.64 3.65
C MET A 281 -2.05 26.38 2.26
N ARG A 282 -1.28 25.60 1.46
CA ARG A 282 -1.66 25.24 0.09
C ARG A 282 -1.36 23.76 -0.18
N TRP A 283 -2.15 23.17 -1.07
CA TRP A 283 -1.92 21.82 -1.55
C TRP A 283 -0.81 21.77 -2.61
N SER A 284 0.06 20.81 -2.48
CA SER A 284 1.06 20.43 -3.48
C SER A 284 1.03 18.92 -3.70
N ARG A 285 1.38 18.45 -4.92
CA ARG A 285 1.40 17.03 -5.27
C ARG A 285 2.79 16.46 -4.96
N PHE A 286 2.83 15.48 -4.06
CA PHE A 286 4.04 14.70 -3.79
C PHE A 286 4.12 13.49 -4.72
N ALA A 287 3.04 12.70 -4.85
CA ALA A 287 3.00 11.54 -5.73
C ALA A 287 1.66 11.40 -6.43
N ASP A 288 1.69 10.86 -7.65
CA ASP A 288 0.52 10.46 -8.44
C ASP A 288 0.91 9.31 -9.36
N THR A 289 0.51 8.09 -9.01
CA THR A 289 0.85 6.89 -9.77
C THR A 289 0.21 6.84 -11.16
N GLY A 290 -0.76 7.72 -11.43
CA GLY A 290 -1.38 7.87 -12.75
C GLY A 290 -0.55 8.70 -13.73
N LEU A 291 0.51 9.35 -13.29
CA LEU A 291 1.42 10.11 -14.14
C LEU A 291 2.62 9.25 -14.56
N PRO A 292 3.22 9.55 -15.73
CA PRO A 292 4.47 8.91 -16.11
C PRO A 292 5.64 9.46 -15.29
N ALA A 293 6.74 8.70 -15.22
CA ALA A 293 8.00 9.21 -14.69
C ALA A 293 8.53 10.36 -15.59
N PRO A 294 9.17 11.41 -15.02
CA PRO A 294 9.51 11.57 -13.60
C PRO A 294 8.41 12.26 -12.77
N ASP A 295 7.25 12.59 -13.37
CA ASP A 295 6.19 13.39 -12.73
C ASP A 295 5.33 12.61 -11.73
N ASP A 296 5.53 11.29 -11.64
CA ASP A 296 4.77 10.38 -10.78
C ASP A 296 5.12 10.51 -9.29
N ILE A 297 6.32 11.01 -8.94
CA ILE A 297 6.74 11.23 -7.55
C ILE A 297 7.83 12.30 -7.46
N SER A 298 7.77 13.11 -6.41
CA SER A 298 8.82 14.10 -6.09
C SER A 298 9.94 13.47 -5.27
N GLU A 299 11.12 13.37 -5.84
CA GLU A 299 12.31 12.85 -5.16
C GLU A 299 12.89 13.81 -4.14
N SER A 300 12.61 15.12 -4.24
CA SER A 300 13.04 16.12 -3.26
C SER A 300 12.26 16.04 -1.94
N GLY A 301 11.14 15.32 -1.90
CA GLY A 301 10.22 15.30 -0.76
C GLY A 301 9.32 16.53 -0.66
N GLU A 302 9.47 17.49 -1.56
CA GLU A 302 8.62 18.67 -1.69
C GLU A 302 7.60 18.45 -2.82
N GLY A 303 6.38 18.89 -2.60
CA GLY A 303 5.32 18.71 -3.60
C GLY A 303 5.35 19.79 -4.69
N ALA A 304 4.97 19.43 -5.92
CA ALA A 304 4.67 20.40 -6.96
C ALA A 304 3.35 21.14 -6.61
N PRO A 305 3.34 22.50 -6.56
CA PRO A 305 2.13 23.26 -6.23
C PRO A 305 0.97 22.93 -7.16
N LEU A 306 -0.23 22.73 -6.61
CA LEU A 306 -1.43 22.53 -7.42
C LEU A 306 -1.94 23.84 -7.99
N ALA A 307 -2.32 23.82 -9.27
CA ALA A 307 -3.02 24.95 -9.89
C ALA A 307 -4.44 25.10 -9.32
N ASP A 308 -5.17 24.00 -9.15
CA ASP A 308 -6.48 23.97 -8.52
C ASP A 308 -6.36 23.48 -7.08
N GLN A 309 -6.62 24.36 -6.12
CA GLN A 309 -6.53 24.06 -4.67
C GLN A 309 -7.81 23.44 -4.11
N LYS A 310 -8.86 23.27 -4.93
CA LYS A 310 -10.17 22.77 -4.49
C LYS A 310 -10.45 21.34 -4.91
N LYS A 311 -9.83 20.88 -5.99
CA LYS A 311 -10.05 19.52 -6.51
C LYS A 311 -8.81 18.97 -7.17
N TYR A 312 -8.73 17.64 -7.18
CA TYR A 312 -7.68 16.88 -7.88
C TYR A 312 -8.31 15.69 -8.63
N PRO A 313 -8.11 15.56 -9.95
CA PRO A 313 -8.59 14.41 -10.71
C PRO A 313 -7.63 13.23 -10.49
N VAL A 314 -8.06 12.22 -9.77
CA VAL A 314 -7.32 10.97 -9.60
C VAL A 314 -7.71 10.03 -10.74
N ARG A 315 -6.74 9.62 -11.55
CA ARG A 315 -6.97 8.71 -12.67
C ARG A 315 -7.53 7.37 -12.22
N GLU A 316 -8.05 6.61 -13.15
CA GLU A 316 -8.43 5.21 -12.90
C GLU A 316 -7.22 4.41 -12.40
N TRP A 317 -7.46 3.49 -11.49
CA TRP A 317 -6.41 2.61 -10.93
C TRP A 317 -5.17 3.37 -10.45
N SER A 318 -5.38 4.47 -9.72
CA SER A 318 -4.28 5.34 -9.27
C SER A 318 -4.37 5.73 -7.80
N GLY A 319 -3.21 5.99 -7.22
CA GLY A 319 -3.05 6.57 -5.89
C GLY A 319 -2.33 7.92 -5.95
N VAL A 320 -2.76 8.86 -5.11
CA VAL A 320 -2.20 10.22 -5.04
C VAL A 320 -1.87 10.57 -3.60
N ILE A 321 -0.75 11.26 -3.42
CA ILE A 321 -0.37 11.89 -2.14
C ILE A 321 -0.23 13.40 -2.36
N LEU A 322 -1.03 14.16 -1.61
CA LEU A 322 -0.94 15.62 -1.57
C LEU A 322 -0.44 16.08 -0.20
N LEU A 323 0.35 17.15 -0.21
CA LEU A 323 0.90 17.82 0.96
C LEU A 323 0.19 19.15 1.16
N GLY A 324 -0.32 19.39 2.36
CA GLY A 324 -0.78 20.70 2.83
C GLY A 324 0.33 21.34 3.65
N THR A 325 0.96 22.36 3.10
CA THR A 325 2.06 23.10 3.73
C THR A 325 1.84 24.59 3.66
#